data_a9c0047c53945c06fbf585bf31ecc8e7
#
_entry.id   a9c0047c53945c06fbf585bf31ecc8e7
#
_cell.length_a   1.000
_cell.length_b   1.000
_cell.length_c   1.000
_cell.angle_alpha   90.00
_cell.angle_beta   90.00
_cell.angle_gamma   90.00
#
_symmetry.space_group_name_H-M   'P 1'
#
loop_
_entity.id
_entity.type
_entity.pdbx_description
1 polymer ?
#
loop_
_entity_poly.entity_id
_entity_poly.type
_entity_poly.pdbx_seq_one_letter_code
_entity_poly.pdbx_strand_id
1 'polypeptide(L)'
;TFQSIGRHAMEFNATAARPYAVWITGNLREFVLGAGVCQAVASVGVLLTWLRAPGSWRERLSHPMAATCIGLFAVLGAVDLMGVNRGEVTRLWIFLACFYQIPLAWACSLRDSQLAIAVVVGVSALHAAVGTTLIRFVVP
;
A
#
# COMPACT_ATOMS: atom_id res chain seq x y z
N THR A 1 3.85 -12.26 -25.33
CA THR A 1 2.84 -12.90 -24.46
C THR A 1 3.09 -12.52 -23.00
N PHE A 2 2.05 -12.57 -22.15
CA PHE A 2 2.17 -12.28 -20.70
C PHE A 2 3.25 -13.13 -20.02
N GLN A 3 3.38 -14.38 -20.42
CA GLN A 3 4.42 -15.31 -19.94
C GLN A 3 5.85 -14.87 -20.29
N SER A 4 6.06 -14.26 -21.46
CA SER A 4 7.38 -13.77 -21.86
C SER A 4 7.80 -12.55 -21.04
N ILE A 5 6.86 -11.66 -20.70
CA ILE A 5 7.11 -10.48 -19.87
C ILE A 5 7.49 -10.91 -18.45
N GLY A 6 6.72 -11.85 -17.86
CA GLY A 6 7.02 -12.38 -16.53
C GLY A 6 8.38 -13.06 -16.45
N ARG A 7 8.74 -13.86 -17.46
CA ARG A 7 10.05 -14.50 -17.54
C ARG A 7 11.18 -13.47 -17.62
N HIS A 8 11.04 -12.46 -18.46
CA HIS A 8 12.04 -11.39 -18.60
C HIS A 8 12.27 -10.62 -17.29
N ALA A 9 11.17 -10.31 -16.56
CA ALA A 9 11.27 -9.65 -15.26
C ALA A 9 11.97 -10.53 -14.20
N MET A 10 11.73 -11.83 -14.22
CA MET A 10 12.42 -12.76 -13.32
C MET A 10 13.91 -12.89 -13.64
N GLU A 11 14.27 -12.97 -14.92
CA GLU A 11 15.65 -12.99 -15.39
C GLU A 11 16.37 -11.68 -15.02
N PHE A 12 15.73 -10.52 -15.19
CA PHE A 12 16.26 -9.24 -14.77
C PHE A 12 16.53 -9.18 -13.26
N ASN A 13 15.58 -9.64 -12.44
CA ASN A 13 15.77 -9.67 -10.99
C ASN A 13 16.93 -10.59 -10.55
N ALA A 14 17.13 -11.71 -11.26
CA ALA A 14 18.27 -12.59 -11.00
C ALA A 14 19.59 -11.94 -11.37
N THR A 15 19.65 -11.29 -12.53
CA THR A 15 20.87 -10.59 -13.02
C THR A 15 21.21 -9.39 -12.15
N ALA A 16 20.20 -8.66 -11.65
CA ALA A 16 20.38 -7.50 -10.77
C ALA A 16 20.66 -7.88 -9.29
N ALA A 17 20.93 -9.16 -8.99
CA ALA A 17 21.17 -9.66 -7.63
C ALA A 17 20.08 -9.25 -6.63
N ARG A 18 18.80 -9.35 -7.03
CA ARG A 18 17.64 -9.00 -6.19
C ARG A 18 16.99 -10.26 -5.59
N PRO A 19 17.51 -10.80 -4.46
CA PRO A 19 17.01 -12.03 -3.88
C PRO A 19 15.58 -11.86 -3.36
N TYR A 20 14.72 -12.81 -3.66
CA TYR A 20 13.29 -12.78 -3.34
C TYR A 20 13.03 -12.57 -1.84
N ALA A 21 13.74 -13.30 -0.98
CA ALA A 21 13.54 -13.23 0.47
C ALA A 21 13.81 -11.83 1.07
N VAL A 22 14.71 -11.06 0.47
CA VAL A 22 15.02 -9.70 0.92
C VAL A 22 13.95 -8.72 0.40
N TRP A 23 13.52 -8.91 -0.83
CA TRP A 23 12.63 -7.95 -1.48
C TRP A 23 11.16 -8.11 -1.10
N ILE A 24 10.72 -9.25 -0.64
CA ILE A 24 9.34 -9.42 -0.15
C ILE A 24 9.02 -8.50 1.03
N THR A 25 9.99 -8.28 1.91
CA THR A 25 9.84 -7.31 3.02
C THR A 25 10.25 -5.90 2.60
N GLY A 26 11.23 -5.78 1.71
CA GLY A 26 11.68 -4.52 1.14
C GLY A 26 10.58 -3.81 0.35
N ASN A 27 9.91 -4.52 -0.53
CA ASN A 27 8.79 -4.00 -1.31
C ASN A 27 7.67 -3.47 -0.43
N LEU A 28 7.30 -4.20 0.63
CA LEU A 28 6.26 -3.75 1.55
C LEU A 28 6.65 -2.46 2.28
N ARG A 29 7.92 -2.34 2.71
CA ARG A 29 8.42 -1.09 3.31
C ARG A 29 8.38 0.06 2.32
N GLU A 30 8.87 -0.15 1.10
CA GLU A 30 8.85 0.87 0.04
C GLU A 30 7.42 1.29 -0.28
N PHE A 31 6.49 0.33 -0.32
CA PHE A 31 5.08 0.62 -0.56
C PHE A 31 4.48 1.49 0.55
N VAL A 32 4.70 1.14 1.83
CA VAL A 32 4.22 1.93 2.96
C VAL A 32 4.82 3.33 2.96
N LEU A 33 6.10 3.46 2.62
CA LEU A 33 6.75 4.76 2.49
C LEU A 33 6.25 5.56 1.27
N GLY A 34 5.96 4.91 0.16
CA GLY A 34 5.43 5.56 -1.04
C GLY A 34 3.95 5.92 -0.95
N ALA A 35 3.12 5.06 -0.36
CA ALA A 35 1.70 5.29 -0.16
C ALA A 35 1.41 6.29 0.97
N GLY A 36 2.28 6.33 1.97
CA GLY A 36 2.16 7.11 3.19
C GLY A 36 1.77 6.29 4.42
N VAL A 37 2.43 6.57 5.54
CA VAL A 37 2.20 5.84 6.80
C VAL A 37 0.78 6.03 7.31
N CYS A 38 0.22 7.26 7.21
CA CYS A 38 -1.15 7.51 7.63
C CYS A 38 -2.16 6.65 6.86
N GLN A 39 -1.96 6.50 5.55
CA GLN A 39 -2.79 5.71 4.67
C GLN A 39 -2.74 4.22 5.02
N ALA A 40 -1.54 3.71 5.26
CA ALA A 40 -1.33 2.32 5.67
C ALA A 40 -1.99 2.03 7.03
N VAL A 41 -1.75 2.90 8.03
CA VAL A 41 -2.33 2.76 9.38
C VAL A 41 -3.84 2.86 9.34
N ALA A 42 -4.40 3.83 8.60
CA ALA A 42 -5.85 3.98 8.46
C ALA A 42 -6.48 2.74 7.81
N SER A 43 -5.88 2.21 6.76
CA SER A 43 -6.39 1.02 6.06
C SER A 43 -6.40 -0.22 6.96
N VAL A 44 -5.32 -0.42 7.74
CA VAL A 44 -5.26 -1.49 8.75
C VAL A 44 -6.30 -1.24 9.84
N GLY A 45 -6.41 -0.01 10.35
CA GLY A 45 -7.37 0.35 11.40
C GLY A 45 -8.81 0.12 10.97
N VAL A 46 -9.16 0.55 9.77
CA VAL A 46 -10.49 0.31 9.18
C VAL A 46 -10.77 -1.19 9.06
N LEU A 47 -9.83 -1.96 8.50
CA LEU A 47 -9.98 -3.40 8.36
C LEU A 47 -10.18 -4.07 9.71
N LEU A 48 -9.35 -3.75 10.71
CA LEU A 48 -9.46 -4.34 12.06
C LEU A 48 -10.77 -3.98 12.74
N THR A 49 -11.29 -2.77 12.54
CA THR A 49 -12.58 -2.35 13.08
C THR A 49 -13.70 -3.23 12.54
N TRP A 50 -13.68 -3.51 11.24
CA TRP A 50 -14.68 -4.38 10.61
C TRP A 50 -14.52 -5.86 10.97
N LEU A 51 -13.30 -6.34 11.09
CA LEU A 51 -13.04 -7.72 11.52
C LEU A 51 -13.50 -7.98 12.95
N ARG A 52 -13.48 -6.97 13.81
CA ARG A 52 -13.94 -7.05 15.20
C ARG A 52 -15.42 -6.67 15.40
N ALA A 53 -16.09 -6.17 14.37
CA ALA A 53 -17.48 -5.79 14.46
C ALA A 53 -18.38 -7.00 14.82
N PRO A 54 -19.43 -6.82 15.61
CA PRO A 54 -20.39 -7.89 15.88
C PRO A 54 -21.12 -8.26 14.59
N GLY A 55 -21.59 -9.51 14.49
CA GLY A 55 -22.32 -10.00 13.32
C GLY A 55 -21.63 -11.15 12.60
N SER A 56 -22.28 -11.67 11.59
CA SER A 56 -21.78 -12.77 10.78
C SER A 56 -20.65 -12.32 9.83
N TRP A 57 -19.80 -13.25 9.40
CA TRP A 57 -18.76 -12.96 8.40
C TRP A 57 -19.33 -12.40 7.09
N ARG A 58 -20.51 -12.85 6.69
CA ARG A 58 -21.18 -12.36 5.48
C ARG A 58 -21.55 -10.88 5.60
N GLU A 59 -22.10 -10.47 6.74
CA GLU A 59 -22.45 -9.07 7.00
C GLU A 59 -21.20 -8.18 7.04
N ARG A 60 -20.14 -8.64 7.67
CA ARG A 60 -18.85 -7.90 7.73
C ARG A 60 -18.25 -7.71 6.33
N LEU A 61 -18.22 -8.77 5.52
CA LEU A 61 -17.66 -8.73 4.17
C LEU A 61 -18.55 -7.99 3.16
N SER A 62 -19.87 -7.90 3.41
CA SER A 62 -20.78 -7.14 2.55
C SER A 62 -20.64 -5.62 2.69
N HIS A 63 -19.94 -5.14 3.74
CA HIS A 63 -19.70 -3.71 3.89
C HIS A 63 -18.70 -3.21 2.85
N PRO A 64 -19.06 -2.20 2.02
CA PRO A 64 -18.21 -1.78 0.89
C PRO A 64 -16.79 -1.43 1.30
N MET A 65 -16.60 -0.76 2.44
CA MET A 65 -15.27 -0.36 2.90
C MET A 65 -14.43 -1.55 3.38
N ALA A 66 -15.05 -2.55 4.03
CA ALA A 66 -14.35 -3.78 4.40
C ALA A 66 -13.89 -4.54 3.15
N ALA A 67 -14.77 -4.70 2.17
CA ALA A 67 -14.45 -5.33 0.88
C ALA A 67 -13.33 -4.57 0.16
N THR A 68 -13.36 -3.24 0.16
CA THR A 68 -12.31 -2.40 -0.42
C THR A 68 -10.97 -2.65 0.27
N CYS A 69 -10.90 -2.60 1.61
CA CYS A 69 -9.66 -2.86 2.33
C CYS A 69 -9.13 -4.26 2.07
N ILE A 70 -9.98 -5.29 2.11
CA ILE A 70 -9.59 -6.66 1.82
C ILE A 70 -9.04 -6.78 0.39
N GLY A 71 -9.72 -6.19 -0.58
CA GLY A 71 -9.27 -6.16 -1.98
C GLY A 71 -7.90 -5.50 -2.12
N LEU A 72 -7.70 -4.34 -1.49
CA LEU A 72 -6.42 -3.63 -1.52
C LEU A 72 -5.27 -4.46 -0.92
N PHE A 73 -5.48 -5.09 0.24
CA PHE A 73 -4.46 -5.95 0.85
C PHE A 73 -4.24 -7.24 0.06
N ALA A 74 -5.29 -7.80 -0.52
CA ALA A 74 -5.16 -9.00 -1.38
C ALA A 74 -4.36 -8.69 -2.65
N VAL A 75 -4.62 -7.56 -3.31
CA VAL A 75 -3.86 -7.12 -4.49
C VAL A 75 -2.41 -6.83 -4.11
N LEU A 76 -2.18 -6.08 -3.03
CA LEU A 76 -0.82 -5.79 -2.54
C LEU A 76 -0.06 -7.08 -2.26
N GLY A 77 -0.66 -8.01 -1.51
CA GLY A 77 -0.06 -9.30 -1.18
C GLY A 77 0.19 -10.16 -2.43
N ALA A 78 -0.74 -10.20 -3.36
CA ALA A 78 -0.58 -10.96 -4.60
C ALA A 78 0.57 -10.42 -5.45
N VAL A 79 0.65 -9.11 -5.64
CA VAL A 79 1.71 -8.47 -6.44
C VAL A 79 3.08 -8.65 -5.78
N ASP A 80 3.16 -8.54 -4.45
CA ASP A 80 4.39 -8.76 -3.71
C ASP A 80 4.85 -10.22 -3.77
N LEU A 81 3.93 -11.17 -3.53
CA LEU A 81 4.22 -12.61 -3.61
C LEU A 81 4.61 -13.08 -5.01
N MET A 82 4.09 -12.45 -6.05
CA MET A 82 4.54 -12.73 -7.43
C MET A 82 6.02 -12.40 -7.64
N GLY A 83 6.59 -11.48 -6.87
CA GLY A 83 8.01 -11.14 -6.87
C GLY A 83 8.54 -10.65 -8.21
N VAL A 84 7.68 -10.07 -9.05
CA VAL A 84 8.03 -9.61 -10.40
C VAL A 84 8.76 -8.26 -10.35
N ASN A 85 8.30 -7.36 -9.47
CA ASN A 85 8.76 -5.97 -9.40
C ASN A 85 9.61 -5.73 -8.14
N ARG A 86 10.78 -6.34 -8.08
CA ARG A 86 11.67 -6.22 -6.90
C ARG A 86 12.44 -4.91 -6.95
N GLY A 87 12.26 -4.06 -5.93
CA GLY A 87 12.98 -2.79 -5.79
C GLY A 87 12.52 -1.69 -6.74
N GLU A 88 11.33 -1.80 -7.31
CA GLU A 88 10.72 -0.76 -8.16
C GLU A 88 9.29 -0.41 -7.71
N VAL A 89 8.97 -0.68 -6.47
CA VAL A 89 7.62 -0.58 -5.92
C VAL A 89 7.09 0.84 -5.98
N THR A 90 7.88 1.82 -5.57
CA THR A 90 7.47 3.23 -5.55
C THR A 90 7.07 3.73 -6.93
N ARG A 91 7.71 3.20 -7.97
CA ARG A 91 7.44 3.61 -9.36
C ARG A 91 6.27 2.85 -9.98
N LEU A 92 6.21 1.54 -9.76
CA LEU A 92 5.26 0.67 -10.46
C LEU A 92 3.94 0.49 -9.70
N TRP A 93 3.93 0.65 -8.37
CA TRP A 93 2.75 0.44 -7.54
C TRP A 93 2.08 1.74 -7.09
N ILE A 94 2.51 2.88 -7.62
CA ILE A 94 1.94 4.19 -7.27
C ILE A 94 0.42 4.26 -7.50
N PHE A 95 -0.07 3.58 -8.53
CA PHE A 95 -1.50 3.49 -8.79
C PHE A 95 -2.25 2.80 -7.64
N LEU A 96 -1.65 1.75 -7.03
CA LEU A 96 -2.24 1.07 -5.88
C LEU A 96 -2.23 1.98 -4.65
N ALA A 97 -1.16 2.76 -4.46
CA ALA A 97 -1.05 3.73 -3.38
C ALA A 97 -2.17 4.78 -3.40
N CYS A 98 -2.64 5.18 -4.60
CA CYS A 98 -3.77 6.09 -4.75
C CYS A 98 -5.06 5.52 -4.14
N PHE A 99 -5.31 4.22 -4.26
CA PHE A 99 -6.51 3.60 -3.68
C PHE A 99 -6.46 3.50 -2.15
N TYR A 100 -5.28 3.50 -1.55
CA TYR A 100 -5.14 3.53 -0.09
C TYR A 100 -5.55 4.87 0.54
N GLN A 101 -5.80 5.90 -0.28
CA GLN A 101 -6.42 7.15 0.19
C GLN A 101 -7.89 6.96 0.56
N ILE A 102 -8.59 5.98 -0.02
CA ILE A 102 -10.02 5.75 0.20
C ILE A 102 -10.33 5.38 1.67
N PRO A 103 -9.67 4.37 2.28
CA PRO A 103 -9.88 4.07 3.69
C PRO A 103 -9.54 5.25 4.62
N LEU A 104 -8.50 6.02 4.30
CA LEU A 104 -8.13 7.20 5.08
C LEU A 104 -9.20 8.28 5.00
N ALA A 105 -9.66 8.62 3.79
CA ALA A 105 -10.72 9.59 3.59
C ALA A 105 -12.01 9.17 4.31
N TRP A 106 -12.38 7.89 4.23
CA TRP A 106 -13.52 7.33 4.95
C TRP A 106 -13.34 7.41 6.47
N ALA A 107 -12.17 7.06 7.00
CA ALA A 107 -11.88 7.18 8.43
C ALA A 107 -11.95 8.63 8.93
N CYS A 108 -11.52 9.59 8.11
CA CYS A 108 -11.66 11.01 8.40
C CYS A 108 -13.13 11.46 8.38
N SER A 109 -13.94 10.97 7.43
CA SER A 109 -15.35 11.35 7.32
C SER A 109 -16.21 10.88 8.50
N LEU A 110 -15.78 9.83 9.21
CA LEU A 110 -16.45 9.36 10.43
C LEU A 110 -16.16 10.25 11.65
N ARG A 111 -15.16 11.10 11.54
CA ARG A 111 -14.69 11.91 12.65
C ARG A 111 -15.04 13.37 12.45
N ASP A 112 -16.13 13.85 12.44
CA ASP A 112 -16.53 15.25 12.23
C ASP A 112 -15.61 16.27 12.98
N SER A 113 -14.31 16.23 12.66
CA SER A 113 -13.25 16.97 13.31
C SER A 113 -12.26 17.53 12.27
N GLN A 114 -12.36 18.82 12.05
CA GLN A 114 -11.41 19.53 11.17
C GLN A 114 -9.97 19.40 11.65
N LEU A 115 -9.75 19.33 12.97
CA LEU A 115 -8.42 19.12 13.53
C LEU A 115 -7.83 17.76 13.14
N ALA A 116 -8.63 16.70 13.17
CA ALA A 116 -8.17 15.37 12.74
C ALA A 116 -7.77 15.37 11.26
N ILE A 117 -8.54 16.03 10.41
CA ILE A 117 -8.22 16.17 8.99
C ILE A 117 -6.93 16.99 8.81
N ALA A 118 -6.81 18.13 9.50
CA ALA A 118 -5.63 18.96 9.42
C ALA A 118 -4.35 18.23 9.88
N VAL A 119 -4.44 17.42 10.95
CA VAL A 119 -3.32 16.58 11.42
C VAL A 119 -2.94 15.54 10.36
N VAL A 120 -3.91 14.83 9.78
CA VAL A 120 -3.63 13.85 8.73
C VAL A 120 -2.97 14.48 7.52
N VAL A 121 -3.47 15.64 7.07
CA VAL A 121 -2.89 16.38 5.94
C VAL A 121 -1.47 16.84 6.29
N GLY A 122 -1.27 17.43 7.47
CA GLY A 122 0.05 17.88 7.92
C GLY A 122 1.07 16.75 8.02
N VAL A 123 0.69 15.61 8.60
CA VAL A 123 1.57 14.43 8.69
C VAL A 123 1.87 13.85 7.30
N SER A 124 0.87 13.80 6.42
CA SER A 124 1.09 13.32 5.04
C SER A 124 2.00 14.25 4.25
N ALA A 125 1.86 15.58 4.40
CA ALA A 125 2.73 16.55 3.78
C ALA A 125 4.17 16.45 4.31
N LEU A 126 4.33 16.34 5.63
CA LEU A 126 5.64 16.11 6.25
C LEU A 126 6.28 14.81 5.78
N HIS A 127 5.50 13.73 5.72
CA HIS A 127 5.96 12.43 5.20
C HIS A 127 6.44 12.54 3.75
N ALA A 128 5.68 13.23 2.89
CA ALA A 128 6.07 13.45 1.50
C ALA A 128 7.36 14.28 1.40
N ALA A 129 7.48 15.35 2.19
CA ALA A 129 8.67 16.20 2.21
C ALA A 129 9.91 15.43 2.67
N VAL A 130 9.79 14.65 3.76
CA VAL A 130 10.90 13.80 4.26
C VAL A 130 11.21 12.68 3.26
N GLY A 131 10.20 12.03 2.71
CA GLY A 131 10.35 10.97 1.71
C GLY A 131 11.12 11.43 0.48
N THR A 132 10.78 12.60 -0.07
CA THR A 132 11.46 13.16 -1.25
C THR A 132 12.91 13.57 -0.97
N THR A 133 13.25 13.91 0.27
CA THR A 133 14.63 14.24 0.65
C THR A 133 15.49 13.02 0.94
N LEU A 134 14.90 11.95 1.47
CA LEU A 134 15.61 10.73 1.84
C LEU A 134 15.71 9.73 0.68
N ILE A 135 14.68 9.64 -0.14
CA ILE A 135 14.69 8.79 -1.32
C ILE A 135 15.40 9.59 -2.43
N ARG A 136 16.72 9.44 -2.52
CA ARG A 136 17.43 9.86 -3.71
C ARG A 136 16.89 9.00 -4.87
N PHE A 137 16.11 9.62 -5.76
CA PHE A 137 15.86 9.01 -7.05
C PHE A 137 17.22 8.80 -7.70
N VAL A 138 17.68 7.58 -7.70
CA VAL A 138 18.84 7.20 -8.51
C VAL A 138 18.35 7.28 -9.94
N VAL A 139 18.61 8.41 -10.57
CA VAL A 139 18.49 8.53 -12.03
C VAL A 139 19.64 7.68 -12.58
N PRO A 140 19.34 6.65 -13.39
CA PRO A 140 20.36 5.83 -14.02
C PRO A 140 21.22 6.64 -14.97
#